data_a4a48bdf533565be34f691d9133b72a9
#
_entry.id   a4a48bdf533565be34f691d9133b72a9
#
_cell.length_a   1.000
_cell.length_b   1.000
_cell.length_c   1.000
_cell.angle_alpha   90.00
_cell.angle_beta   90.00
_cell.angle_gamma   90.00
#
_symmetry.space_group_name_H-M   'P 1'
#
loop_
_entity.id
_entity.type
_entity.pdbx_description
1 polymer ?
#
loop_
_entity_poly.entity_id
_entity_poly.type
_entity_poly.pdbx_seq_one_letter_code
_entity_poly.pdbx_strand_id
1 'polypeptide(L)'
;LDDDARSKVRAQMEFYFSDSNLPRDKFLRETVEADPEGFVDISLLATFSRMRALLAPFGGPHNDETVAALVDLLRTSAELTVSDDGKRVRRTAAVRAREEIDKEVEARSVYASPFAMTATIDEITAFFAQHATVRSVRLRRHITSKDFKGSVFVELADAAACEKLVSAETPLEHDGA
;
A
#
# COMPACT_ATOMS: atom_id res chain seq x y z
N LEU A 1 16.31 -12.34 2.51
CA LEU A 1 15.38 -11.83 1.47
C LEU A 1 16.11 -11.80 0.13
N ASP A 2 15.52 -12.41 -0.92
CA ASP A 2 15.97 -12.25 -2.29
C ASP A 2 15.57 -10.87 -2.85
N ASP A 3 16.04 -10.50 -4.05
CA ASP A 3 15.85 -9.17 -4.61
C ASP A 3 14.37 -8.83 -4.89
N ASP A 4 13.59 -9.81 -5.33
CA ASP A 4 12.14 -9.65 -5.57
C ASP A 4 11.40 -9.41 -4.23
N ALA A 5 11.69 -10.23 -3.21
CA ALA A 5 11.12 -10.04 -1.87
C ALA A 5 11.55 -8.70 -1.26
N ARG A 6 12.82 -8.29 -1.41
CA ARG A 6 13.31 -6.98 -0.94
C ARG A 6 12.52 -5.83 -1.57
N SER A 7 12.30 -5.89 -2.88
CA SER A 7 11.52 -4.88 -3.60
C SER A 7 10.08 -4.80 -3.10
N LYS A 8 9.40 -5.95 -2.97
CA LYS A 8 8.00 -6.04 -2.50
C LYS A 8 7.85 -5.59 -1.04
N VAL A 9 8.77 -6.01 -0.18
CA VAL A 9 8.78 -5.65 1.25
C VAL A 9 9.00 -4.15 1.43
N ARG A 10 9.97 -3.55 0.72
CA ARG A 10 10.20 -2.10 0.76
C ARG A 10 8.98 -1.32 0.27
N ALA A 11 8.45 -1.68 -0.91
CA ALA A 11 7.26 -1.04 -1.46
C ALA A 11 6.05 -1.12 -0.51
N GLN A 12 5.88 -2.27 0.17
CA GLN A 12 4.79 -2.43 1.15
C GLN A 12 4.99 -1.57 2.40
N MET A 13 6.21 -1.43 2.90
CA MET A 13 6.51 -0.56 4.05
C MET A 13 6.33 0.92 3.70
N GLU A 14 6.83 1.36 2.54
CA GLU A 14 6.63 2.71 2.02
C GLU A 14 5.14 3.01 1.83
N PHE A 15 4.37 2.05 1.32
CA PHE A 15 2.92 2.18 1.16
C PHE A 15 2.21 2.40 2.50
N TYR A 16 2.60 1.70 3.57
CA TYR A 16 1.99 1.89 4.90
C TYR A 16 2.03 3.36 5.35
N PHE A 17 3.16 4.04 5.13
CA PHE A 17 3.36 5.43 5.51
C PHE A 17 2.98 6.44 4.43
N SER A 18 2.54 6.00 3.26
CA SER A 18 2.17 6.88 2.15
C SER A 18 0.88 7.67 2.42
N ASP A 19 0.69 8.76 1.68
CA ASP A 19 -0.55 9.54 1.69
C ASP A 19 -1.76 8.71 1.21
N SER A 20 -1.51 7.66 0.44
CA SER A 20 -2.55 6.74 -0.04
C SER A 20 -3.10 5.83 1.05
N ASN A 21 -2.32 5.53 2.11
CA ASN A 21 -2.71 4.60 3.16
C ASN A 21 -2.84 5.25 4.54
N LEU A 22 -1.80 5.94 5.03
CA LEU A 22 -1.72 6.41 6.41
C LEU A 22 -2.97 7.20 6.88
N PRO A 23 -3.56 8.12 6.10
CA PRO A 23 -4.75 8.85 6.54
C PRO A 23 -5.99 7.96 6.74
N ARG A 24 -6.01 6.76 6.14
CA ARG A 24 -7.15 5.82 6.15
C ARG A 24 -6.96 4.63 7.07
N ASP A 25 -5.72 4.29 7.39
CA ASP A 25 -5.37 3.24 8.35
C ASP A 25 -5.43 3.81 9.76
N LYS A 26 -6.60 3.64 10.40
CA LYS A 26 -6.84 4.18 11.74
C LYS A 26 -5.80 3.69 12.75
N PHE A 27 -5.49 2.39 12.73
CA PHE A 27 -4.57 1.80 13.70
C PHE A 27 -3.15 2.36 13.52
N LEU A 28 -2.64 2.38 12.28
CA LEU A 28 -1.30 2.88 12.02
C LEU A 28 -1.20 4.38 12.31
N ARG A 29 -2.21 5.17 11.92
CA ARG A 29 -2.25 6.60 12.21
C ARG A 29 -2.20 6.88 13.70
N GLU A 30 -3.05 6.22 14.50
CA GLU A 30 -3.06 6.37 15.96
C GLU A 30 -1.72 5.94 16.58
N THR A 31 -1.06 4.91 16.03
CA THR A 31 0.27 4.48 16.46
C THR A 31 1.33 5.54 16.16
N VAL A 32 1.30 6.14 14.97
CA VAL A 32 2.21 7.24 14.59
C VAL A 32 1.97 8.48 15.47
N GLU A 33 0.72 8.84 15.70
CA GLU A 33 0.34 10.00 16.53
C GLU A 33 0.69 9.82 18.01
N ALA A 34 0.79 8.59 18.50
CA ALA A 34 1.17 8.29 19.87
C ALA A 34 2.65 8.53 20.19
N ASP A 35 3.52 8.52 19.17
CA ASP A 35 4.93 8.83 19.33
C ASP A 35 5.21 10.29 18.93
N PRO A 36 5.92 11.09 19.76
CA PRO A 36 6.18 12.52 19.47
C PRO A 36 6.95 12.77 18.17
N GLU A 37 7.76 11.79 17.74
CA GLU A 37 8.54 11.86 16.51
C GLU A 37 7.92 11.05 15.36
N GLY A 38 6.77 10.38 15.61
CA GLY A 38 6.05 9.59 14.62
C GLY A 38 6.67 8.22 14.32
N PHE A 39 7.50 7.69 15.22
CA PHE A 39 8.10 6.37 15.05
C PHE A 39 7.13 5.24 15.39
N VAL A 40 7.24 4.15 14.63
CA VAL A 40 6.51 2.89 14.83
C VAL A 40 7.50 1.73 14.90
N ASP A 41 7.26 0.77 15.77
CA ASP A 41 8.10 -0.42 15.89
C ASP A 41 8.09 -1.25 14.61
N ILE A 42 9.29 -1.56 14.09
CA ILE A 42 9.45 -2.40 12.89
C ILE A 42 8.91 -3.80 13.12
N SER A 43 9.09 -4.35 14.32
CA SER A 43 8.54 -5.64 14.72
C SER A 43 7.00 -5.66 14.67
N LEU A 44 6.33 -4.59 15.08
CA LEU A 44 4.88 -4.45 14.97
C LEU A 44 4.43 -4.46 13.50
N LEU A 45 5.08 -3.66 12.65
CA LEU A 45 4.75 -3.60 11.22
C LEU A 45 4.98 -4.92 10.49
N ALA A 46 6.00 -5.69 10.90
CA ALA A 46 6.28 -7.02 10.38
C ALA A 46 5.13 -8.02 10.63
N THR A 47 4.32 -7.80 11.68
CA THR A 47 3.16 -8.65 12.00
C THR A 47 1.90 -8.33 11.18
N PHE A 48 1.87 -7.22 10.45
CA PHE A 48 0.73 -6.87 9.60
C PHE A 48 0.53 -7.94 8.53
N SER A 49 -0.73 -8.24 8.20
CA SER A 49 -1.10 -9.40 7.37
C SER A 49 -0.30 -9.49 6.07
N ARG A 50 -0.12 -8.38 5.37
CA ARG A 50 0.61 -8.34 4.10
C ARG A 50 2.11 -8.57 4.31
N MET A 51 2.71 -7.93 5.32
CA MET A 51 4.13 -8.12 5.66
C MET A 51 4.39 -9.54 6.12
N ARG A 52 3.53 -10.08 6.99
CA ARG A 52 3.64 -11.46 7.45
C ARG A 52 3.63 -12.45 6.29
N ALA A 53 2.77 -12.24 5.28
CA ALA A 53 2.73 -13.07 4.08
C ALA A 53 4.03 -12.96 3.26
N LEU A 54 4.57 -11.75 3.09
CA LEU A 54 5.81 -11.51 2.36
C LEU A 54 7.04 -12.08 3.08
N LEU A 55 7.05 -12.07 4.42
CA LEU A 55 8.16 -12.55 5.24
C LEU A 55 8.08 -14.06 5.53
N ALA A 56 6.94 -14.71 5.34
CA ALA A 56 6.74 -16.12 5.66
C ALA A 56 7.79 -17.07 5.05
N PRO A 57 8.21 -16.92 3.77
CA PRO A 57 9.23 -17.77 3.17
C PRO A 57 10.63 -17.63 3.81
N PHE A 58 10.87 -16.57 4.58
CA PHE A 58 12.17 -16.19 5.16
C PHE A 58 12.21 -16.36 6.69
N GLY A 59 11.32 -17.17 7.26
CA GLY A 59 11.25 -17.42 8.70
C GLY A 59 10.23 -16.54 9.45
N GLY A 60 9.57 -15.64 8.75
CA GLY A 60 8.46 -14.85 9.30
C GLY A 60 8.86 -13.61 10.10
N PRO A 61 7.88 -12.93 10.71
CA PRO A 61 8.07 -11.61 11.35
C PRO A 61 8.85 -11.66 12.68
N HIS A 62 9.05 -12.83 13.27
CA HIS A 62 9.73 -13.00 14.56
C HIS A 62 11.13 -13.62 14.41
N ASN A 63 11.60 -13.85 13.19
CA ASN A 63 12.95 -14.34 12.94
C ASN A 63 13.94 -13.17 12.97
N ASP A 64 14.96 -13.23 13.83
CA ASP A 64 15.91 -12.13 14.04
C ASP A 64 16.68 -11.77 12.77
N GLU A 65 17.06 -12.76 11.94
CA GLU A 65 17.75 -12.51 10.67
C GLU A 65 16.83 -11.81 9.67
N THR A 66 15.55 -12.19 9.63
CA THR A 66 14.54 -11.54 8.79
C THR A 66 14.31 -10.10 9.21
N VAL A 67 14.23 -9.85 10.52
CA VAL A 67 14.05 -8.49 11.08
C VAL A 67 15.30 -7.65 10.81
N ALA A 68 16.50 -8.18 10.99
CA ALA A 68 17.74 -7.47 10.67
C ALA A 68 17.81 -7.11 9.18
N ALA A 69 17.49 -8.05 8.28
CA ALA A 69 17.44 -7.79 6.85
C ALA A 69 16.38 -6.75 6.47
N LEU A 70 15.26 -6.70 7.19
CA LEU A 70 14.23 -5.67 7.04
C LEU A 70 14.74 -4.29 7.45
N VAL A 71 15.42 -4.18 8.58
CA VAL A 71 16.05 -2.92 9.05
C VAL A 71 17.05 -2.39 8.03
N ASP A 72 17.95 -3.25 7.54
CA ASP A 72 18.95 -2.86 6.53
C ASP A 72 18.28 -2.40 5.23
N LEU A 73 17.22 -3.07 4.82
CA LEU A 73 16.45 -2.68 3.65
C LEU A 73 15.80 -1.32 3.83
N LEU A 74 15.17 -1.06 4.97
CA LEU A 74 14.47 0.19 5.25
C LEU A 74 15.42 1.39 5.32
N ARG A 75 16.67 1.19 5.74
CA ARG A 75 17.72 2.23 5.73
C ARG A 75 18.06 2.69 4.31
N THR A 76 17.76 1.91 3.28
CA THR A 76 17.96 2.30 1.88
C THR A 76 16.79 3.08 1.28
N SER A 77 15.68 3.23 2.01
CA SER A 77 14.51 3.97 1.54
C SER A 77 14.73 5.48 1.66
N ALA A 78 14.32 6.22 0.63
CA ALA A 78 14.26 7.69 0.68
C ALA A 78 13.03 8.21 1.42
N GLU A 79 11.97 7.39 1.50
CA GLU A 79 10.67 7.75 2.07
C GLU A 79 10.58 7.49 3.57
N LEU A 80 11.46 6.63 4.10
CA LEU A 80 11.42 6.17 5.49
C LEU A 80 12.74 6.46 6.21
N THR A 81 12.64 6.80 7.50
CA THR A 81 13.77 7.00 8.39
C THR A 81 13.74 5.96 9.50
N VAL A 82 14.79 5.17 9.62
CA VAL A 82 14.97 4.20 10.70
C VAL A 82 15.63 4.87 11.89
N SER A 83 15.20 4.57 13.11
CA SER A 83 15.81 5.05 14.34
C SER A 83 17.25 4.55 14.50
N ASP A 84 18.07 5.25 15.29
CA ASP A 84 19.50 4.93 15.49
C ASP A 84 19.69 3.51 16.05
N ASP A 85 18.79 3.07 16.94
CA ASP A 85 18.81 1.73 17.52
C ASP A 85 18.30 0.63 16.56
N GLY A 86 17.83 1.01 15.36
CA GLY A 86 17.32 0.09 14.35
C GLY A 86 15.98 -0.59 14.71
N LYS A 87 15.26 -0.13 15.74
CA LYS A 87 14.03 -0.79 16.19
C LYS A 87 12.77 -0.17 15.62
N ARG A 88 12.81 1.11 15.26
CA ARG A 88 11.65 1.88 14.87
C ARG A 88 11.86 2.54 13.50
N VAL A 89 10.76 2.82 12.84
CA VAL A 89 10.74 3.50 11.54
C VAL A 89 9.64 4.56 11.51
N ARG A 90 9.90 5.65 10.81
CA ARG A 90 8.92 6.70 10.55
C ARG A 90 8.96 7.16 9.11
N ARG A 91 7.95 7.90 8.69
CA ARG A 91 7.99 8.64 7.44
C ARG A 91 9.04 9.76 7.52
N THR A 92 9.85 9.92 6.48
CA THR A 92 10.87 11.01 6.39
C THR A 92 10.19 12.37 6.22
N ALA A 93 9.21 12.48 5.31
CA ALA A 93 8.46 13.70 5.07
C ALA A 93 7.38 13.93 6.14
N ALA A 94 7.05 15.19 6.42
CA ALA A 94 5.94 15.54 7.30
C ALA A 94 4.62 14.97 6.81
N VAL A 95 3.75 14.57 7.76
CA VAL A 95 2.38 14.14 7.44
C VAL A 95 1.57 15.36 7.03
N ARG A 96 0.99 15.31 5.83
CA ARG A 96 0.14 16.38 5.27
C ARG A 96 -1.26 16.34 5.87
N ALA A 97 -1.98 17.46 5.79
CA ALA A 97 -3.37 17.52 6.23
C ALA A 97 -4.23 16.52 5.43
N ARG A 98 -5.05 15.74 6.13
CA ARG A 98 -5.87 14.68 5.52
C ARG A 98 -6.79 15.19 4.41
N GLU A 99 -7.39 16.36 4.62
CA GLU A 99 -8.32 16.96 3.65
C GLU A 99 -7.66 17.31 2.31
N GLU A 100 -6.39 17.75 2.34
CA GLU A 100 -5.62 18.01 1.13
C GLU A 100 -5.28 16.71 0.40
N ILE A 101 -4.86 15.70 1.17
CA ILE A 101 -4.55 14.37 0.63
C ILE A 101 -5.79 13.74 0.01
N ASP A 102 -6.93 13.80 0.69
CA ASP A 102 -8.18 13.19 0.21
C ASP A 102 -8.62 13.79 -1.12
N LYS A 103 -8.53 15.12 -1.30
CA LYS A 103 -8.83 15.79 -2.57
C LYS A 103 -7.91 15.34 -3.70
N GLU A 104 -6.60 15.28 -3.44
CA GLU A 104 -5.64 14.85 -4.45
C GLU A 104 -5.83 13.37 -4.83
N VAL A 105 -6.06 12.51 -3.84
CA VAL A 105 -6.30 11.09 -4.08
C VAL A 105 -7.60 10.87 -4.86
N GLU A 106 -8.67 11.62 -4.55
CA GLU A 106 -9.93 11.56 -5.29
C GLU A 106 -9.73 11.96 -6.76
N ALA A 107 -9.01 13.05 -7.01
CA ALA A 107 -8.76 13.55 -8.36
C ALA A 107 -7.98 12.56 -9.25
N ARG A 108 -7.15 11.70 -8.66
CA ARG A 108 -6.36 10.68 -9.38
C ARG A 108 -6.85 9.24 -9.15
N SER A 109 -8.10 9.06 -8.74
CA SER A 109 -8.71 7.75 -8.51
C SER A 109 -9.85 7.47 -9.47
N VAL A 110 -9.93 6.23 -9.96
CA VAL A 110 -11.04 5.74 -10.77
C VAL A 110 -11.81 4.66 -10.02
N TYR A 111 -13.12 4.62 -10.26
CA TYR A 111 -13.97 3.50 -9.88
C TYR A 111 -14.04 2.52 -11.04
N ALA A 112 -13.86 1.24 -10.78
CA ALA A 112 -13.96 0.20 -11.80
C ALA A 112 -14.79 -0.98 -11.32
N SER A 113 -15.62 -1.51 -12.21
CA SER A 113 -16.42 -2.73 -12.06
C SER A 113 -16.98 -3.16 -13.44
N PRO A 114 -17.41 -4.44 -13.62
CA PRO A 114 -17.35 -5.53 -12.66
C PRO A 114 -16.01 -6.27 -12.64
N PHE A 115 -15.70 -6.93 -11.53
CA PHE A 115 -14.61 -7.89 -11.40
C PHE A 115 -15.15 -9.21 -10.82
N ALA A 116 -14.51 -10.32 -11.15
CA ALA A 116 -14.80 -11.61 -10.55
C ALA A 116 -14.69 -11.53 -9.01
N MET A 117 -15.62 -12.19 -8.30
CA MET A 117 -15.64 -12.15 -6.82
C MET A 117 -14.40 -12.78 -6.19
N THR A 118 -13.65 -13.58 -6.96
CA THR A 118 -12.39 -14.21 -6.58
C THR A 118 -11.16 -13.37 -6.93
N ALA A 119 -11.33 -12.26 -7.66
CA ALA A 119 -10.21 -11.42 -8.10
C ALA A 119 -9.43 -10.86 -6.90
N THR A 120 -8.12 -10.95 -6.99
CA THR A 120 -7.20 -10.47 -5.96
C THR A 120 -6.72 -9.04 -6.23
N ILE A 121 -6.20 -8.38 -5.20
CA ILE A 121 -5.59 -7.05 -5.35
C ILE A 121 -4.43 -7.10 -6.35
N ASP A 122 -3.64 -8.18 -6.34
CA ASP A 122 -2.46 -8.30 -7.19
C ASP A 122 -2.85 -8.47 -8.68
N GLU A 123 -3.88 -9.25 -8.99
CA GLU A 123 -4.42 -9.39 -10.35
C GLU A 123 -4.99 -8.07 -10.87
N ILE A 124 -5.79 -7.38 -10.08
CA ILE A 124 -6.36 -6.09 -10.44
C ILE A 124 -5.26 -5.03 -10.61
N THR A 125 -4.26 -5.03 -9.74
CA THR A 125 -3.10 -4.13 -9.86
C THR A 125 -2.34 -4.39 -11.14
N ALA A 126 -2.07 -5.66 -11.48
CA ALA A 126 -1.37 -6.05 -12.71
C ALA A 126 -2.16 -5.65 -13.97
N PHE A 127 -3.49 -5.77 -13.94
CA PHE A 127 -4.35 -5.32 -15.02
C PHE A 127 -4.22 -3.81 -15.28
N PHE A 128 -4.40 -2.98 -14.26
CA PHE A 128 -4.28 -1.53 -14.41
C PHE A 128 -2.87 -1.06 -14.69
N ALA A 129 -1.85 -1.77 -14.22
CA ALA A 129 -0.44 -1.44 -14.48
C ALA A 129 -0.05 -1.52 -15.97
N GLN A 130 -0.82 -2.23 -16.79
CA GLN A 130 -0.63 -2.24 -18.26
C GLN A 130 -1.06 -0.91 -18.92
N HIS A 131 -1.89 -0.13 -18.26
CA HIS A 131 -2.48 1.09 -18.79
C HIS A 131 -1.96 2.36 -18.13
N ALA A 132 -1.63 2.29 -16.83
CA ALA A 132 -1.14 3.43 -16.07
C ALA A 132 -0.35 2.98 -14.83
N THR A 133 0.45 3.88 -14.27
CA THR A 133 1.13 3.63 -13.01
C THR A 133 0.12 3.62 -11.86
N VAL A 134 -0.03 2.47 -11.20
CA VAL A 134 -0.94 2.26 -10.06
C VAL A 134 -0.22 2.58 -8.75
N ARG A 135 -0.84 3.39 -7.91
CA ARG A 135 -0.39 3.68 -6.53
C ARG A 135 -1.05 2.79 -5.50
N SER A 136 -2.36 2.58 -5.63
CA SER A 136 -3.10 1.68 -4.74
C SER A 136 -4.37 1.13 -5.39
N VAL A 137 -4.77 -0.06 -4.96
CA VAL A 137 -6.05 -0.69 -5.31
C VAL A 137 -6.81 -1.00 -4.03
N ARG A 138 -8.07 -0.59 -3.97
CA ARG A 138 -8.96 -0.84 -2.84
C ARG A 138 -10.18 -1.61 -3.27
N LEU A 139 -10.28 -2.84 -2.79
CA LEU A 139 -11.46 -3.65 -2.97
C LEU A 139 -12.61 -3.09 -2.13
N ARG A 140 -13.76 -2.83 -2.76
CA ARG A 140 -14.99 -2.53 -2.02
C ARG A 140 -15.54 -3.83 -1.43
N ARG A 141 -15.82 -3.79 -0.15
CA ARG A 141 -16.31 -4.96 0.59
C ARG A 141 -17.64 -4.68 1.25
N HIS A 142 -18.45 -5.71 1.44
CA HIS A 142 -19.64 -5.63 2.27
C HIS A 142 -19.27 -5.31 3.73
N ILE A 143 -20.06 -4.46 4.37
CA ILE A 143 -19.74 -3.98 5.73
C ILE A 143 -19.79 -5.15 6.73
N THR A 144 -20.75 -6.03 6.59
CA THR A 144 -21.00 -7.14 7.52
C THR A 144 -20.14 -8.37 7.19
N SER A 145 -20.28 -8.94 5.99
CA SER A 145 -19.62 -10.19 5.60
C SER A 145 -18.13 -10.01 5.23
N LYS A 146 -17.72 -8.77 4.91
CA LYS A 146 -16.39 -8.43 4.39
C LYS A 146 -16.08 -9.01 3.01
N ASP A 147 -17.05 -9.65 2.36
CA ASP A 147 -16.90 -10.18 1.02
C ASP A 147 -16.65 -9.07 0.00
N PHE A 148 -15.90 -9.38 -1.04
CA PHE A 148 -15.67 -8.47 -2.15
C PHE A 148 -16.97 -8.18 -2.89
N LYS A 149 -17.16 -6.95 -3.35
CA LYS A 149 -18.35 -6.50 -4.10
C LYS A 149 -18.19 -6.55 -5.63
N GLY A 150 -17.07 -7.06 -6.13
CA GLY A 150 -16.77 -7.01 -7.56
C GLY A 150 -16.46 -5.61 -8.08
N SER A 151 -16.13 -4.66 -7.22
CA SER A 151 -15.78 -3.29 -7.61
C SER A 151 -14.66 -2.72 -6.77
N VAL A 152 -13.86 -1.84 -7.38
CA VAL A 152 -12.65 -1.29 -6.78
C VAL A 152 -12.56 0.22 -6.96
N PHE A 153 -11.77 0.86 -6.10
CA PHE A 153 -11.17 2.14 -6.37
C PHE A 153 -9.69 1.94 -6.67
N VAL A 154 -9.23 2.48 -7.79
CA VAL A 154 -7.82 2.43 -8.22
C VAL A 154 -7.26 3.83 -8.22
N GLU A 155 -6.24 4.06 -7.41
CA GLU A 155 -5.49 5.30 -7.38
C GLU A 155 -4.31 5.20 -8.36
N LEU A 156 -4.25 6.11 -9.30
CA LEU A 156 -3.21 6.22 -10.32
C LEU A 156 -2.15 7.25 -9.95
N ALA A 157 -1.12 7.38 -10.77
CA ALA A 157 -0.02 8.32 -10.53
C ALA A 157 -0.51 9.78 -10.48
N ASP A 158 -1.42 10.15 -11.38
CA ASP A 158 -1.94 11.51 -11.54
C ASP A 158 -3.36 11.54 -12.12
N ALA A 159 -3.98 12.71 -12.11
CA ALA A 159 -5.33 12.93 -12.64
C ALA A 159 -5.40 12.75 -14.17
N ALA A 160 -4.34 13.08 -14.91
CA ALA A 160 -4.33 12.95 -16.36
C ALA A 160 -4.41 11.47 -16.79
N ALA A 161 -3.78 10.55 -16.01
CA ALA A 161 -3.93 9.12 -16.20
C ALA A 161 -5.38 8.64 -16.01
N CYS A 162 -6.10 9.22 -15.02
CA CYS A 162 -7.52 8.94 -14.80
C CYS A 162 -8.38 9.41 -15.97
N GLU A 163 -8.20 10.65 -16.42
CA GLU A 163 -8.94 11.21 -17.55
C GLU A 163 -8.74 10.37 -18.82
N LYS A 164 -7.50 9.97 -19.08
CA LYS A 164 -7.16 9.12 -20.23
C LYS A 164 -7.84 7.76 -20.17
N LEU A 165 -7.89 7.13 -18.99
CA LEU A 165 -8.56 5.84 -18.83
C LEU A 165 -10.08 5.94 -18.97
N VAL A 166 -10.69 6.99 -18.39
CA VAL A 166 -12.16 7.18 -18.42
C VAL A 166 -12.64 7.62 -19.81
N SER A 167 -11.82 8.38 -20.55
CA SER A 167 -12.14 8.86 -21.91
C SER A 167 -11.75 7.88 -23.02
N ALA A 168 -11.19 6.70 -22.69
CA ALA A 168 -10.84 5.70 -23.69
C ALA A 168 -12.08 5.25 -24.46
N GLU A 169 -12.02 5.29 -25.79
CA GLU A 169 -13.12 4.89 -26.69
C GLU A 169 -13.41 3.39 -26.61
N THR A 170 -12.40 2.59 -26.26
CA THR A 170 -12.53 1.13 -26.09
C THR A 170 -12.60 0.80 -24.60
N PRO A 171 -13.68 0.16 -24.13
CA PRO A 171 -13.75 -0.31 -22.74
C PRO A 171 -12.57 -1.23 -22.43
N LEU A 172 -12.04 -1.11 -21.20
CA LEU A 172 -11.04 -2.05 -20.70
C LEU A 172 -11.75 -3.33 -20.28
N GLU A 173 -11.30 -4.47 -20.77
CA GLU A 173 -11.86 -5.78 -20.43
C GLU A 173 -10.88 -6.55 -19.54
N HIS A 174 -11.40 -7.08 -18.44
CA HIS A 174 -10.68 -7.97 -17.53
C HIS A 174 -11.43 -9.30 -17.47
N ASP A 175 -10.77 -10.39 -17.92
CA ASP A 175 -11.35 -11.75 -17.97
C ASP A 175 -12.70 -11.84 -18.70
N GLY A 176 -12.93 -11.01 -19.72
CA GLY A 176 -14.15 -11.00 -20.54
C GLY A 176 -15.33 -10.25 -19.92
N ALA A 177 -15.05 -9.37 -18.94
CA ALA A 177 -16.04 -8.50 -18.29
C ALA A 177 -15.63 -7.03 -18.38
#